data_664000afb7cafe53c2e8102077dbad34
#
_entry.id   664000afb7cafe53c2e8102077dbad34
#
_cell.length_a   1.000
_cell.length_b   1.000
_cell.length_c   1.000
_cell.angle_alpha   90.00
_cell.angle_beta   90.00
_cell.angle_gamma   90.00
#
_symmetry.space_group_name_H-M   'P 1'
#
loop_
_entity.id
_entity.type
_entity.pdbx_description
1 polymer ?
#
loop_
_entity_poly.entity_id
_entity_poly.type
_entity_poly.pdbx_seq_one_letter_code
_entity_poly.pdbx_strand_id
1 'polypeptide(L)'
;MILNKKKFFTEITKAVIKLIIAGVLIGVLKKYDAIIAGILILKIIHNIYKDILKPKTNKNYLLIVGMLLTGFGGIVGETWGVANGYWEYHQITREIPLWVPFAWMLAFHYLYKLEGKLIPLLQHQSQKNKIILAIILAIILPAFGEIVTIYLGVWTYYWPYQIFGVPLYAFICLVFVHMLVYTILHFICKKYKINDVVFN
;
A
#
# COMPACT_ATOMS: atom_id res chain seq x y z
N MET A 1 14.27 -17.86 -9.22
CA MET A 1 13.66 -17.97 -10.56
C MET A 1 12.15 -18.09 -10.41
N ILE A 2 11.34 -17.66 -11.37
CA ILE A 2 9.86 -17.64 -11.30
C ILE A 2 9.34 -18.86 -12.08
N LEU A 3 8.49 -19.69 -11.44
CA LEU A 3 7.92 -20.93 -12.03
C LEU A 3 6.99 -20.64 -13.22
N ASN A 4 6.15 -19.60 -13.09
CA ASN A 4 5.22 -19.22 -14.16
C ASN A 4 5.34 -17.70 -14.44
N LYS A 5 6.28 -17.33 -15.30
CA LYS A 5 6.56 -15.92 -15.67
C LYS A 5 5.33 -15.22 -16.23
N LYS A 6 4.56 -15.87 -17.13
CA LYS A 6 3.35 -15.27 -17.72
C LYS A 6 2.33 -14.86 -16.66
N LYS A 7 2.01 -15.77 -15.73
CA LYS A 7 1.08 -15.49 -14.63
C LYS A 7 1.61 -14.40 -13.69
N PHE A 8 2.91 -14.45 -13.36
CA PHE A 8 3.57 -13.46 -12.51
C PHE A 8 3.44 -12.05 -13.10
N PHE A 9 3.85 -11.86 -14.34
CA PHE A 9 3.76 -10.56 -15.02
C PHE A 9 2.31 -10.12 -15.22
N THR A 10 1.37 -11.04 -15.50
CA THR A 10 -0.06 -10.71 -15.58
C THR A 10 -0.60 -10.13 -14.27
N GLU A 11 -0.25 -10.71 -13.11
CA GLU A 11 -0.68 -10.18 -11.81
C GLU A 11 -0.04 -8.80 -11.51
N ILE A 12 1.23 -8.59 -11.85
CA ILE A 12 1.89 -7.29 -11.75
C ILE A 12 1.19 -6.24 -12.64
N THR A 13 0.95 -6.55 -13.91
CA THR A 13 0.28 -5.63 -14.84
C THR A 13 -1.12 -5.24 -14.33
N LYS A 14 -1.93 -6.21 -13.87
CA LYS A 14 -3.23 -5.94 -13.26
C LYS A 14 -3.09 -5.05 -12.02
N ALA A 15 -2.01 -5.25 -11.27
CA ALA A 15 -1.70 -4.47 -10.10
C ALA A 15 -1.43 -3.00 -10.47
N VAL A 16 -0.54 -2.74 -11.40
CA VAL A 16 -0.21 -1.39 -11.88
C VAL A 16 -1.45 -0.67 -12.42
N ILE A 17 -2.26 -1.35 -13.25
CA ILE A 17 -3.51 -0.77 -13.78
C ILE A 17 -4.45 -0.31 -12.66
N LYS A 18 -4.62 -1.11 -11.61
CA LYS A 18 -5.48 -0.74 -10.46
C LYS A 18 -4.96 0.48 -9.71
N LEU A 19 -3.64 0.61 -9.57
CA LEU A 19 -3.03 1.77 -8.91
C LEU A 19 -3.18 3.03 -9.75
N ILE A 20 -3.00 2.93 -11.07
CA ILE A 20 -3.26 4.04 -11.99
C ILE A 20 -4.72 4.49 -11.88
N ILE A 21 -5.67 3.54 -11.90
CA ILE A 21 -7.10 3.86 -11.74
C ILE A 21 -7.37 4.55 -10.39
N ALA A 22 -6.76 4.06 -9.30
CA ALA A 22 -6.90 4.68 -7.98
C ALA A 22 -6.31 6.10 -7.95
N GLY A 23 -5.11 6.29 -8.54
CA GLY A 23 -4.48 7.61 -8.66
C GLY A 23 -5.33 8.58 -9.49
N VAL A 24 -5.89 8.13 -10.62
CA VAL A 24 -6.81 8.93 -11.44
C VAL A 24 -8.06 9.31 -10.66
N LEU A 25 -8.68 8.37 -9.94
CA LEU A 25 -9.86 8.64 -9.10
C LEU A 25 -9.56 9.74 -8.06
N ILE A 26 -8.45 9.61 -7.33
CA ILE A 26 -8.02 10.60 -6.35
C ILE A 26 -7.74 11.95 -7.03
N GLY A 27 -7.03 11.95 -8.15
CA GLY A 27 -6.68 13.16 -8.88
C GLY A 27 -7.90 13.92 -9.43
N VAL A 28 -8.88 13.21 -9.97
CA VAL A 28 -10.12 13.81 -10.49
C VAL A 28 -11.00 14.37 -9.37
N LEU A 29 -11.05 13.67 -8.24
CA LEU A 29 -11.89 14.05 -7.09
C LEU A 29 -11.13 14.87 -6.03
N LYS A 30 -9.91 15.34 -6.29
CA LYS A 30 -9.02 15.97 -5.29
C LYS A 30 -9.63 17.12 -4.49
N LYS A 31 -10.62 17.84 -5.04
CA LYS A 31 -11.38 18.89 -4.33
C LYS A 31 -12.40 18.35 -3.33
N TYR A 32 -12.73 17.06 -3.41
CA TYR A 32 -13.80 16.42 -2.66
C TYR A 32 -13.21 15.33 -1.74
N ASP A 33 -12.31 15.73 -0.83
CA ASP A 33 -11.56 14.81 0.03
C ASP A 33 -12.46 13.89 0.87
N ALA A 34 -13.60 14.39 1.34
CA ALA A 34 -14.60 13.60 2.07
C ALA A 34 -15.27 12.51 1.18
N ILE A 35 -15.50 12.81 -0.09
CA ILE A 35 -16.06 11.82 -1.06
C ILE A 35 -15.04 10.71 -1.29
N ILE A 36 -13.77 11.06 -1.50
CA ILE A 36 -12.69 10.07 -1.63
C ILE A 36 -12.61 9.20 -0.37
N ALA A 37 -12.60 9.82 0.82
CA ALA A 37 -12.60 9.09 2.09
C ALA A 37 -13.77 8.11 2.19
N GLY A 38 -14.98 8.54 1.85
CA GLY A 38 -16.18 7.69 1.82
C GLY A 38 -16.03 6.48 0.89
N ILE A 39 -15.53 6.70 -0.34
CA ILE A 39 -15.27 5.62 -1.31
C ILE A 39 -14.25 4.62 -0.75
N LEU A 40 -13.14 5.09 -0.15
CA LEU A 40 -12.11 4.22 0.40
C LEU A 40 -12.62 3.46 1.64
N ILE A 41 -13.40 4.10 2.52
CA ILE A 41 -14.05 3.44 3.66
C ILE A 41 -14.99 2.32 3.18
N LEU A 42 -15.85 2.59 2.19
CA LEU A 42 -16.72 1.56 1.61
C LEU A 42 -15.91 0.41 1.03
N LYS A 43 -14.76 0.70 0.40
CA LYS A 43 -13.84 -0.33 -0.10
C LYS A 43 -13.23 -1.14 1.03
N ILE A 44 -12.84 -0.51 2.15
CA ILE A 44 -12.34 -1.20 3.35
C ILE A 44 -13.41 -2.13 3.93
N ILE A 45 -14.63 -1.62 4.12
CA ILE A 45 -15.77 -2.41 4.62
C ILE A 45 -16.03 -3.62 3.73
N HIS A 46 -16.05 -3.43 2.39
CA HIS A 46 -16.20 -4.51 1.44
C HIS A 46 -15.10 -5.58 1.57
N ASN A 47 -13.84 -5.14 1.72
CA ASN A 47 -12.71 -6.06 1.89
C ASN A 47 -12.81 -6.84 3.21
N ILE A 48 -13.16 -6.17 4.33
CA ILE A 48 -13.39 -6.81 5.63
C ILE A 48 -14.54 -7.83 5.53
N TYR A 49 -15.64 -7.44 4.90
CA TYR A 49 -16.76 -8.36 4.68
C TYR A 49 -16.34 -9.63 3.95
N LYS A 50 -15.61 -9.47 2.84
CA LYS A 50 -15.16 -10.57 1.99
C LYS A 50 -14.11 -11.46 2.65
N ASP A 51 -13.14 -10.86 3.35
CA ASP A 51 -11.97 -11.60 3.83
C ASP A 51 -12.14 -12.11 5.27
N ILE A 52 -13.13 -11.60 6.03
CA ILE A 52 -13.33 -11.94 7.45
C ILE A 52 -14.74 -12.41 7.76
N LEU A 53 -15.79 -11.72 7.30
CA LEU A 53 -17.18 -12.09 7.63
C LEU A 53 -17.68 -13.23 6.73
N LYS A 54 -17.37 -13.18 5.43
CA LYS A 54 -17.70 -14.26 4.47
C LYS A 54 -16.46 -14.73 3.69
N PRO A 55 -15.42 -15.24 4.36
CA PRO A 55 -14.21 -15.68 3.71
C PRO A 55 -14.48 -16.94 2.89
N LYS A 56 -13.82 -17.04 1.72
CA LYS A 56 -13.83 -18.27 0.90
C LYS A 56 -12.98 -19.39 1.51
N THR A 57 -12.06 -19.02 2.38
CA THR A 57 -11.14 -19.90 3.11
C THR A 57 -11.19 -19.55 4.60
N ASN A 58 -10.06 -19.49 5.28
CA ASN A 58 -10.00 -19.10 6.69
C ASN A 58 -10.10 -17.58 6.87
N LYS A 59 -10.64 -17.14 8.02
CA LYS A 59 -10.69 -15.74 8.43
C LYS A 59 -9.27 -15.20 8.60
N ASN A 60 -8.99 -14.06 7.95
CA ASN A 60 -7.68 -13.46 7.99
C ASN A 60 -7.65 -12.17 8.84
N TYR A 61 -7.50 -12.32 10.15
CA TYR A 61 -7.40 -11.20 11.07
C TYR A 61 -6.10 -10.40 10.93
N LEU A 62 -5.01 -11.01 10.43
CA LEU A 62 -3.75 -10.32 10.15
C LEU A 62 -3.95 -9.15 9.18
N LEU A 63 -4.93 -9.30 8.28
CA LEU A 63 -5.29 -8.25 7.34
C LEU A 63 -5.76 -6.97 8.06
N ILE A 64 -6.64 -7.08 9.06
CA ILE A 64 -7.09 -5.92 9.84
C ILE A 64 -5.94 -5.30 10.60
N VAL A 65 -5.15 -6.13 11.30
CA VAL A 65 -4.01 -5.65 12.08
C VAL A 65 -3.03 -4.90 11.19
N GLY A 66 -2.68 -5.46 10.03
CA GLY A 66 -1.78 -4.82 9.08
C GLY A 66 -2.34 -3.52 8.49
N MET A 67 -3.63 -3.50 8.15
CA MET A 67 -4.31 -2.28 7.68
C MET A 67 -4.27 -1.17 8.75
N LEU A 68 -4.57 -1.48 10.01
CA LEU A 68 -4.56 -0.51 11.11
C LEU A 68 -3.15 0.01 11.39
N LEU A 69 -2.15 -0.89 11.45
CA LEU A 69 -0.74 -0.51 11.65
C LEU A 69 -0.23 0.39 10.52
N THR A 70 -0.55 0.05 9.26
CA THR A 70 -0.13 0.84 8.11
C THR A 70 -0.87 2.17 8.03
N GLY A 71 -2.17 2.20 8.33
CA GLY A 71 -2.94 3.43 8.40
C GLY A 71 -2.41 4.39 9.46
N PHE A 72 -2.11 3.89 10.65
CA PHE A 72 -1.52 4.68 11.73
C PHE A 72 -0.10 5.15 11.39
N GLY A 73 0.77 4.24 10.92
CA GLY A 73 2.13 4.59 10.52
C GLY A 73 2.17 5.60 9.37
N GLY A 74 1.24 5.46 8.40
CA GLY A 74 1.07 6.39 7.30
C GLY A 74 0.72 7.80 7.79
N ILE A 75 -0.28 7.93 8.67
CA ILE A 75 -0.67 9.24 9.23
C ILE A 75 0.48 9.90 10.02
N VAL A 76 1.23 9.13 10.79
CA VAL A 76 2.41 9.66 11.52
C VAL A 76 3.44 10.21 10.52
N GLY A 77 3.74 9.46 9.45
CA GLY A 77 4.66 9.90 8.41
C GLY A 77 4.15 11.13 7.65
N GLU A 78 2.87 11.16 7.31
CA GLU A 78 2.24 12.29 6.61
C GLU A 78 2.26 13.57 7.46
N THR A 79 1.87 13.45 8.72
CA THR A 79 1.90 14.60 9.66
C THR A 79 3.31 15.15 9.81
N TRP A 80 4.29 14.27 9.96
CA TRP A 80 5.68 14.66 10.05
C TRP A 80 6.17 15.37 8.78
N GLY A 81 5.87 14.81 7.61
CA GLY A 81 6.35 15.35 6.34
C GLY A 81 5.74 16.71 5.99
N VAL A 82 4.42 16.85 6.17
CA VAL A 82 3.73 18.13 5.93
C VAL A 82 4.19 19.19 6.94
N ALA A 83 4.28 18.84 8.23
CA ALA A 83 4.74 19.77 9.28
C ALA A 83 6.18 20.26 9.08
N ASN A 84 7.02 19.47 8.40
CA ASN A 84 8.39 19.86 8.05
C ASN A 84 8.53 20.46 6.64
N GLY A 85 7.43 20.68 5.92
CA GLY A 85 7.42 21.29 4.59
C GLY A 85 8.05 20.42 3.49
N TYR A 86 8.05 19.10 3.64
CA TYR A 86 8.60 18.20 2.59
C TYR A 86 7.62 18.03 1.43
N TRP A 87 6.31 18.12 1.70
CA TRP A 87 5.26 18.16 0.68
C TRP A 87 4.04 18.91 1.16
N GLU A 88 3.20 19.31 0.21
CA GLU A 88 1.97 20.04 0.43
C GLU A 88 0.84 19.44 -0.41
N TYR A 89 -0.33 19.29 0.18
CA TYR A 89 -1.56 18.90 -0.50
C TYR A 89 -2.30 20.11 -1.06
N HIS A 90 -2.87 19.97 -2.26
CA HIS A 90 -3.54 21.07 -2.95
C HIS A 90 -5.07 20.91 -2.96
N GLN A 91 -5.75 22.06 -3.10
CA GLN A 91 -7.20 22.18 -3.29
C GLN A 91 -8.05 21.60 -2.15
N ILE A 92 -7.50 21.53 -0.96
CA ILE A 92 -8.18 21.20 0.30
C ILE A 92 -7.89 22.26 1.35
N THR A 93 -8.75 22.37 2.37
CA THR A 93 -8.59 23.33 3.48
C THR A 93 -7.78 22.77 4.65
N ARG A 94 -7.46 21.48 4.62
CA ARG A 94 -6.72 20.77 5.66
C ARG A 94 -5.28 20.56 5.23
N GLU A 95 -4.39 20.45 6.20
CA GLU A 95 -3.00 20.09 5.92
C GLU A 95 -2.89 18.67 5.34
N ILE A 96 -3.69 17.72 5.85
CA ILE A 96 -3.74 16.33 5.39
C ILE A 96 -5.18 15.97 4.99
N PRO A 97 -5.40 15.43 3.78
CA PRO A 97 -6.72 15.02 3.34
C PRO A 97 -7.32 13.89 4.20
N LEU A 98 -8.63 13.88 4.39
CA LEU A 98 -9.35 12.85 5.16
C LEU A 98 -9.14 11.43 4.62
N TRP A 99 -8.91 11.28 3.32
CA TRP A 99 -8.78 9.97 2.69
C TRP A 99 -7.41 9.30 2.92
N VAL A 100 -6.39 10.03 3.33
CA VAL A 100 -5.00 9.56 3.44
C VAL A 100 -4.86 8.30 4.33
N PRO A 101 -5.38 8.26 5.58
CA PRO A 101 -5.24 7.05 6.41
C PRO A 101 -5.89 5.82 5.75
N PHE A 102 -7.01 6.00 5.06
CA PHE A 102 -7.71 4.91 4.38
C PHE A 102 -6.96 4.44 3.13
N ALA A 103 -6.26 5.34 2.44
CA ALA A 103 -5.37 4.98 1.35
C ALA A 103 -4.20 4.11 1.83
N TRP A 104 -3.55 4.47 2.95
CA TRP A 104 -2.50 3.68 3.59
C TRP A 104 -3.00 2.29 4.02
N MET A 105 -4.20 2.21 4.63
CA MET A 105 -4.83 0.92 4.97
C MET A 105 -5.04 0.05 3.73
N LEU A 106 -5.54 0.63 2.64
CA LEU A 106 -5.78 -0.09 1.38
C LEU A 106 -4.48 -0.44 0.66
N ALA A 107 -3.42 0.37 0.78
CA ALA A 107 -2.10 0.05 0.24
C ALA A 107 -1.55 -1.24 0.86
N PHE A 108 -1.64 -1.39 2.19
CA PHE A 108 -1.26 -2.63 2.85
C PHE A 108 -2.11 -3.82 2.35
N HIS A 109 -3.44 -3.69 2.38
CA HIS A 109 -4.34 -4.75 1.88
C HIS A 109 -3.95 -5.18 0.48
N TYR A 110 -3.66 -4.23 -0.36
CA TYR A 110 -3.32 -4.44 -1.75
C TYR A 110 -1.99 -5.18 -1.93
N LEU A 111 -0.92 -4.72 -1.28
CA LEU A 111 0.40 -5.37 -1.32
C LEU A 111 0.32 -6.79 -0.75
N TYR A 112 -0.27 -6.97 0.42
CA TYR A 112 -0.45 -8.28 1.05
C TYR A 112 -1.18 -9.28 0.13
N LYS A 113 -2.29 -8.87 -0.50
CA LYS A 113 -3.03 -9.74 -1.43
C LYS A 113 -2.23 -10.07 -2.69
N LEU A 114 -1.41 -9.15 -3.15
CA LEU A 114 -0.54 -9.38 -4.30
C LEU A 114 0.61 -10.32 -3.95
N GLU A 115 1.28 -10.09 -2.83
CA GLU A 115 2.33 -10.96 -2.30
C GLU A 115 1.82 -12.40 -2.14
N GLY A 116 0.64 -12.58 -1.53
CA GLY A 116 0.01 -13.89 -1.40
C GLY A 116 -0.27 -14.61 -2.72
N LYS A 117 -0.40 -13.87 -3.83
CA LYS A 117 -0.54 -14.45 -5.18
C LYS A 117 0.80 -14.72 -5.86
N LEU A 118 1.81 -13.90 -5.60
CA LEU A 118 3.10 -13.97 -6.29
C LEU A 118 4.07 -14.95 -5.61
N ILE A 119 4.05 -15.05 -4.28
CA ILE A 119 4.92 -15.96 -3.52
C ILE A 119 4.79 -17.42 -4.00
N PRO A 120 3.58 -18.00 -4.22
CA PRO A 120 3.44 -19.34 -4.75
C PRO A 120 4.03 -19.53 -6.17
N LEU A 121 4.31 -18.45 -6.89
CA LEU A 121 4.92 -18.49 -8.22
C LEU A 121 6.44 -18.41 -8.17
N LEU A 122 7.05 -18.22 -6.99
CA LEU A 122 8.49 -18.30 -6.81
C LEU A 122 8.96 -19.75 -6.77
N GLN A 123 10.10 -20.04 -7.39
CA GLN A 123 10.72 -21.38 -7.37
C GLN A 123 11.16 -21.77 -5.96
N HIS A 124 11.66 -20.82 -5.19
CA HIS A 124 12.07 -20.99 -3.80
C HIS A 124 11.33 -19.96 -2.94
N GLN A 125 10.48 -20.46 -2.04
CA GLN A 125 9.66 -19.65 -1.13
C GLN A 125 10.36 -19.44 0.22
N SER A 126 11.69 -19.29 0.19
CA SER A 126 12.46 -18.96 1.40
C SER A 126 12.06 -17.57 1.93
N GLN A 127 12.20 -17.36 3.24
CA GLN A 127 11.91 -16.07 3.87
C GLN A 127 12.69 -14.92 3.21
N LYS A 128 13.95 -15.16 2.83
CA LYS A 128 14.77 -14.20 2.07
C LYS A 128 14.09 -13.77 0.77
N ASN A 129 13.57 -14.71 -0.02
CA ASN A 129 12.94 -14.40 -1.31
C ASN A 129 11.60 -13.68 -1.14
N LYS A 130 10.84 -13.98 -0.08
CA LYS A 130 9.61 -13.27 0.27
C LYS A 130 9.91 -11.82 0.64
N ILE A 131 10.91 -11.59 1.49
CA ILE A 131 11.35 -10.23 1.88
C ILE A 131 11.82 -9.44 0.66
N ILE A 132 12.64 -10.02 -0.21
CA ILE A 132 13.09 -9.35 -1.45
C ILE A 132 11.89 -8.98 -2.33
N LEU A 133 10.92 -9.89 -2.51
CA LEU A 133 9.71 -9.61 -3.26
C LEU A 133 8.92 -8.45 -2.63
N ALA A 134 8.70 -8.48 -1.31
CA ALA A 134 7.98 -7.44 -0.58
C ALA A 134 8.63 -6.06 -0.75
N ILE A 135 9.96 -5.98 -0.63
CA ILE A 135 10.72 -4.73 -0.84
C ILE A 135 10.55 -4.23 -2.27
N ILE A 136 10.72 -5.09 -3.27
CA ILE A 136 10.58 -4.69 -4.69
C ILE A 136 9.16 -4.19 -4.97
N LEU A 137 8.13 -4.85 -4.46
CA LEU A 137 6.75 -4.44 -4.63
C LEU A 137 6.44 -3.12 -3.92
N ALA A 138 6.98 -2.92 -2.70
CA ALA A 138 6.81 -1.69 -1.92
C ALA A 138 7.53 -0.48 -2.56
N ILE A 139 8.63 -0.69 -3.30
CA ILE A 139 9.30 0.38 -4.06
C ILE A 139 8.49 0.73 -5.31
N ILE A 140 8.14 -0.27 -6.11
CA ILE A 140 7.67 -0.04 -7.49
C ILE A 140 6.19 0.34 -7.52
N LEU A 141 5.34 -0.39 -6.80
CA LEU A 141 3.89 -0.28 -7.01
C LEU A 141 3.28 1.02 -6.48
N PRO A 142 3.56 1.47 -5.24
CA PRO A 142 2.99 2.74 -4.76
C PRO A 142 3.43 3.93 -5.63
N ALA A 143 4.67 3.91 -6.15
CA ALA A 143 5.19 4.96 -7.02
C ALA A 143 4.31 5.21 -8.26
N PHE A 144 3.68 4.18 -8.84
CA PHE A 144 2.73 4.37 -9.95
C PHE A 144 1.49 5.18 -9.54
N GLY A 145 0.99 4.95 -8.33
CA GLY A 145 -0.11 5.74 -7.78
C GLY A 145 0.31 7.19 -7.53
N GLU A 146 1.48 7.38 -6.90
CA GLU A 146 2.03 8.70 -6.60
C GLU A 146 2.32 9.52 -7.86
N ILE A 147 2.98 8.95 -8.86
CA ILE A 147 3.26 9.64 -10.13
C ILE A 147 1.96 10.19 -10.74
N VAL A 148 0.90 9.38 -10.79
CA VAL A 148 -0.39 9.80 -11.35
C VAL A 148 -1.01 10.93 -10.53
N THR A 149 -1.03 10.83 -9.21
CA THR A 149 -1.62 11.85 -8.33
C THR A 149 -0.82 13.15 -8.32
N ILE A 150 0.51 13.08 -8.34
CA ILE A 150 1.40 14.25 -8.49
C ILE A 150 1.12 14.94 -9.83
N TYR A 151 1.09 14.18 -10.93
CA TYR A 151 0.83 14.73 -12.25
C TYR A 151 -0.56 15.39 -12.35
N LEU A 152 -1.53 14.89 -11.62
CA LEU A 152 -2.87 15.47 -11.52
C LEU A 152 -2.95 16.61 -10.47
N GLY A 153 -1.84 16.99 -9.84
CA GLY A 153 -1.75 18.12 -8.91
C GLY A 153 -2.52 17.88 -7.61
N VAL A 154 -2.44 16.69 -7.04
CA VAL A 154 -3.02 16.38 -5.71
C VAL A 154 -2.11 16.88 -4.60
N TRP A 155 -0.79 16.71 -4.77
CA TRP A 155 0.26 17.25 -3.90
C TRP A 155 1.53 17.54 -4.69
N THR A 156 2.43 18.31 -4.07
CA THR A 156 3.78 18.61 -4.58
C THR A 156 4.81 18.27 -3.52
N TYR A 157 5.89 17.63 -3.93
CA TYR A 157 7.08 17.43 -3.10
C TYR A 157 8.11 18.53 -3.35
N TYR A 158 8.78 19.00 -2.29
CA TYR A 158 9.77 20.09 -2.35
C TYR A 158 11.22 19.63 -2.31
N TRP A 159 11.46 18.30 -2.41
CA TRP A 159 12.81 17.73 -2.45
C TRP A 159 13.40 17.74 -3.87
N PRO A 160 14.68 18.11 -4.06
CA PRO A 160 15.26 18.26 -5.40
C PRO A 160 15.53 16.94 -6.12
N TYR A 161 15.78 15.85 -5.39
CA TYR A 161 16.10 14.56 -5.98
C TYR A 161 14.84 13.71 -6.16
N GLN A 162 14.24 13.78 -7.35
CA GLN A 162 12.97 13.15 -7.68
C GLN A 162 13.06 12.26 -8.91
N ILE A 163 12.29 11.17 -8.93
CA ILE A 163 12.04 10.32 -10.09
C ILE A 163 10.56 10.47 -10.45
N PHE A 164 10.26 11.09 -11.59
CA PHE A 164 8.90 11.43 -12.02
C PHE A 164 8.09 12.19 -10.96
N GLY A 165 8.72 13.11 -10.25
CA GLY A 165 8.08 13.90 -9.19
C GLY A 165 8.05 13.23 -7.81
N VAL A 166 8.42 11.96 -7.70
CA VAL A 166 8.50 11.22 -6.43
C VAL A 166 9.92 11.35 -5.87
N PRO A 167 10.14 11.92 -4.68
CA PRO A 167 11.47 12.07 -4.11
C PRO A 167 12.02 10.74 -3.62
N LEU A 168 13.36 10.62 -3.61
CA LEU A 168 14.03 9.39 -3.20
C LEU A 168 13.66 8.97 -1.76
N TYR A 169 13.48 9.94 -0.84
CA TYR A 169 13.07 9.60 0.53
C TYR A 169 11.66 8.97 0.59
N ALA A 170 10.74 9.33 -0.32
CA ALA A 170 9.41 8.71 -0.34
C ALA A 170 9.49 7.22 -0.61
N PHE A 171 10.35 6.78 -1.54
CA PHE A 171 10.60 5.34 -1.76
C PHE A 171 11.12 4.66 -0.50
N ILE A 172 12.03 5.31 0.25
CA ILE A 172 12.57 4.78 1.50
C ILE A 172 11.45 4.68 2.56
N CYS A 173 10.62 5.71 2.71
CA CYS A 173 9.51 5.72 3.65
C CYS A 173 8.47 4.65 3.33
N LEU A 174 8.10 4.46 2.05
CA LEU A 174 7.17 3.42 1.60
C LEU A 174 7.67 2.02 1.97
N VAL A 175 8.95 1.73 1.68
CA VAL A 175 9.59 0.47 2.06
C VAL A 175 9.65 0.32 3.58
N PHE A 176 10.06 1.36 4.29
CA PHE A 176 10.20 1.33 5.75
C PHE A 176 8.87 0.99 6.43
N VAL A 177 7.79 1.69 6.10
CA VAL A 177 6.46 1.44 6.69
C VAL A 177 5.99 0.02 6.35
N HIS A 178 6.11 -0.40 5.08
CA HIS A 178 5.70 -1.73 4.66
C HIS A 178 6.49 -2.82 5.39
N MET A 179 7.82 -2.72 5.47
CA MET A 179 8.68 -3.71 6.11
C MET A 179 8.58 -3.72 7.63
N LEU A 180 8.30 -2.57 8.26
CA LEU A 180 8.00 -2.50 9.68
C LEU A 180 6.75 -3.33 10.01
N VAL A 181 5.65 -3.09 9.28
CA VAL A 181 4.39 -3.84 9.45
C VAL A 181 4.59 -5.32 9.12
N TYR A 182 5.30 -5.63 8.03
CA TYR A 182 5.67 -7.01 7.66
C TYR A 182 6.38 -7.71 8.81
N THR A 183 7.38 -7.07 9.41
CA THR A 183 8.16 -7.63 10.53
C THR A 183 7.29 -7.88 11.74
N ILE A 184 6.44 -6.92 12.13
CA ILE A 184 5.50 -7.09 13.25
C ILE A 184 4.56 -8.28 13.00
N LEU A 185 3.99 -8.39 11.81
CA LEU A 185 3.07 -9.49 11.46
C LEU A 185 3.78 -10.84 11.38
N HIS A 186 5.02 -10.88 10.89
CA HIS A 186 5.86 -12.08 10.95
C HIS A 186 6.06 -12.56 12.39
N PHE A 187 6.40 -11.66 13.32
CA PHE A 187 6.53 -12.01 14.74
C PHE A 187 5.23 -12.48 15.36
N ILE A 188 4.10 -11.84 15.01
CA ILE A 188 2.76 -12.28 15.44
C ILE A 188 2.48 -13.70 14.94
N CYS A 189 2.72 -13.98 13.65
CA CYS A 189 2.53 -15.30 13.07
C CYS A 189 3.38 -16.35 13.79
N LYS A 190 4.65 -16.07 14.03
CA LYS A 190 5.56 -16.96 14.75
C LYS A 190 5.11 -17.21 16.18
N LYS A 191 4.76 -16.16 16.94
CA LYS A 191 4.33 -16.25 18.34
C LYS A 191 3.05 -17.06 18.49
N TYR A 192 2.05 -16.84 17.63
CA TYR A 192 0.74 -17.47 17.72
C TYR A 192 0.57 -18.69 16.81
N LYS A 193 1.66 -19.14 16.16
CA LYS A 193 1.68 -20.28 15.23
C LYS A 193 0.62 -20.17 14.11
N ILE A 194 0.42 -18.94 13.62
CA ILE A 194 -0.51 -18.67 12.52
C ILE A 194 0.22 -19.00 11.21
N ASN A 195 -0.36 -19.90 10.41
CA ASN A 195 0.20 -20.22 9.09
C ASN A 195 -0.30 -19.20 8.06
N ASP A 196 0.62 -18.40 7.53
CA ASP A 196 0.33 -17.38 6.51
C ASP A 196 1.39 -17.42 5.39
N VAL A 197 0.94 -17.38 4.14
CA VAL A 197 1.80 -17.51 2.96
C VAL A 197 2.81 -16.38 2.84
N VAL A 198 2.44 -15.18 3.30
CA VAL A 198 3.28 -13.99 3.17
C VAL A 198 4.33 -13.95 4.29
N PHE A 199 3.90 -14.18 5.53
CA PHE A 199 4.73 -13.90 6.72
C PHE A 199 5.53 -15.09 7.26
N ASN A 200 5.25 -16.34 6.80
CA ASN A 200 5.96 -17.54 7.30
C ASN A 200 6.81 -18.22 6.23
#